data_33fa7c32427a48c9e56e51494f811cd0
#
_entry.id   33fa7c32427a48c9e56e51494f811cd0
#
_cell.length_a   1.000
_cell.length_b   1.000
_cell.length_c   1.000
_cell.angle_alpha   90.00
_cell.angle_beta   90.00
_cell.angle_gamma   90.00
#
_symmetry.space_group_name_H-M   'P 1'
#
loop_
_entity.id
_entity.type
_entity.pdbx_description
1 polymer ?
#
loop_
_entity_poly.entity_id
_entity_poly.type
_entity_poly.pdbx_seq_one_letter_code
_entity_poly.pdbx_strand_id
1 'polypeptide(L)'
;EGDHVVVLGATDVGDIGVSAYLWHKTQTYGLRPPKLDLALEVSVQRVVREAIARGLVKSAHDCADGGLGVALAESCIKAKEQGRLLGLELSVGARDRADLWLFSESPSRIVVSLAAGDMAALEELTTEHGVPFEAIGRVTGAARITWGEVLDGALGEAAEYYANGLESLG
;
A
#
# COMPACT_ATOMS: atom_id res chain seq x y z
N GLU A 1 8.42 13.66 -4.43
CA GLU A 1 9.59 12.94 -4.92
C GLU A 1 10.66 12.86 -3.83
N GLY A 2 11.29 11.68 -3.66
CA GLY A 2 12.26 11.41 -2.61
C GLY A 2 11.66 11.04 -1.25
N ASP A 3 10.36 11.14 -1.07
CA ASP A 3 9.70 10.73 0.17
C ASP A 3 9.78 9.21 0.37
N HIS A 4 9.91 8.79 1.60
CA HIS A 4 9.83 7.38 1.96
C HIS A 4 8.39 6.89 1.91
N VAL A 5 8.21 5.62 1.58
CA VAL A 5 6.93 4.92 1.65
C VAL A 5 7.02 3.82 2.69
N VAL A 6 6.05 3.80 3.59
CA VAL A 6 5.98 2.90 4.73
C VAL A 6 4.62 2.22 4.76
N VAL A 7 4.60 0.93 5.06
CA VAL A 7 3.38 0.20 5.44
C VAL A 7 3.31 0.13 6.96
N LEU A 8 2.21 0.58 7.52
CA LEU A 8 1.82 0.40 8.91
C LEU A 8 0.85 -0.78 9.00
N GLY A 9 1.09 -1.69 9.93
CA GLY A 9 0.39 -2.98 10.01
C GLY A 9 1.17 -4.13 9.37
N ALA A 10 0.67 -5.36 9.51
CA ALA A 10 1.35 -6.56 9.05
C ALA A 10 0.67 -7.18 7.81
N THR A 11 1.47 -7.67 6.86
CA THR A 11 0.99 -8.46 5.73
C THR A 11 1.08 -9.95 6.08
N ASP A 12 -0.06 -10.65 6.08
CA ASP A 12 -0.12 -12.10 6.06
C ASP A 12 -0.41 -12.58 4.63
N VAL A 13 0.55 -13.27 4.02
CA VAL A 13 0.39 -13.81 2.67
C VAL A 13 -0.72 -14.86 2.57
N GLY A 14 -1.15 -15.44 3.69
CA GLY A 14 -2.29 -16.33 3.78
C GLY A 14 -3.65 -15.64 3.56
N ASP A 15 -3.71 -14.32 3.72
CA ASP A 15 -4.92 -13.52 3.53
C ASP A 15 -5.29 -13.28 2.06
N ILE A 16 -4.65 -14.02 1.15
CA ILE A 16 -5.00 -14.03 -0.29
C ILE A 16 -6.34 -14.75 -0.57
N GLY A 17 -6.85 -15.54 0.39
CA GLY A 17 -7.93 -16.50 0.17
C GLY A 17 -9.26 -15.92 -0.33
N VAL A 18 -9.59 -14.69 0.01
CA VAL A 18 -10.83 -14.01 -0.45
C VAL A 18 -10.52 -12.74 -1.25
N SER A 19 -9.28 -12.58 -1.67
CA SER A 19 -8.83 -11.38 -2.37
C SER A 19 -9.40 -11.26 -3.79
N ALA A 20 -9.52 -10.02 -4.26
CA ALA A 20 -9.84 -9.71 -5.64
C ALA A 20 -8.83 -10.35 -6.62
N TYR A 21 -7.55 -10.43 -6.23
CA TYR A 21 -6.51 -11.09 -7.02
C TYR A 21 -6.79 -12.57 -7.23
N LEU A 22 -7.12 -13.33 -6.16
CA LEU A 22 -7.42 -14.76 -6.29
C LEU A 22 -8.66 -14.97 -7.15
N TRP A 23 -9.71 -14.20 -6.93
CA TRP A 23 -10.91 -14.24 -7.77
C TRP A 23 -10.59 -13.97 -9.24
N HIS A 24 -9.81 -12.94 -9.54
CA HIS A 24 -9.43 -12.61 -10.92
C HIS A 24 -8.65 -13.75 -11.59
N LYS A 25 -7.74 -14.41 -10.87
CA LYS A 25 -6.90 -15.48 -11.40
C LYS A 25 -7.61 -16.83 -11.56
N THR A 26 -8.55 -17.16 -10.68
CA THR A 26 -9.10 -18.50 -10.55
C THR A 26 -10.61 -18.59 -10.68
N GLN A 27 -11.32 -17.46 -10.62
CA GLN A 27 -12.78 -17.36 -10.54
C GLN A 27 -13.36 -18.14 -9.33
N THR A 28 -12.56 -18.32 -8.30
CA THR A 28 -12.95 -18.98 -7.05
C THR A 28 -12.43 -18.20 -5.85
N TYR A 29 -13.08 -18.36 -4.72
CA TYR A 29 -12.59 -17.88 -3.44
C TYR A 29 -12.03 -19.02 -2.60
N GLY A 30 -11.07 -18.72 -1.75
CA GLY A 30 -10.61 -19.60 -0.70
C GLY A 30 -11.62 -19.74 0.44
N LEU A 31 -11.31 -20.63 1.39
CA LEU A 31 -12.24 -20.99 2.43
C LEU A 31 -12.14 -20.11 3.70
N ARG A 32 -11.13 -19.27 3.80
CA ARG A 32 -10.88 -18.49 5.02
C ARG A 32 -10.75 -17.00 4.70
N PRO A 33 -11.63 -16.17 5.28
CA PRO A 33 -11.42 -14.72 5.26
C PRO A 33 -10.22 -14.34 6.14
N PRO A 34 -9.59 -13.19 5.88
CA PRO A 34 -8.59 -12.62 6.76
C PRO A 34 -9.09 -12.49 8.20
N LYS A 35 -8.20 -12.69 9.16
CA LYS A 35 -8.54 -12.52 10.57
C LYS A 35 -8.32 -11.07 10.98
N LEU A 36 -9.40 -10.41 11.39
CA LEU A 36 -9.31 -9.07 11.95
C LEU A 36 -8.85 -9.12 13.42
N ASP A 37 -7.76 -8.41 13.73
CA ASP A 37 -7.32 -8.09 15.08
C ASP A 37 -7.78 -6.66 15.43
N LEU A 38 -8.83 -6.55 16.24
CA LEU A 38 -9.40 -5.25 16.61
C LEU A 38 -8.44 -4.38 17.43
N ALA A 39 -7.54 -4.99 18.21
CA ALA A 39 -6.57 -4.24 19.00
C ALA A 39 -5.52 -3.60 18.07
N LEU A 40 -5.03 -4.37 17.09
CA LEU A 40 -4.13 -3.85 16.05
C LEU A 40 -4.81 -2.77 15.21
N GLU A 41 -6.05 -2.98 14.80
CA GLU A 41 -6.83 -2.02 14.01
C GLU A 41 -6.92 -0.66 14.73
N VAL A 42 -7.31 -0.67 16.01
CA VAL A 42 -7.38 0.56 16.83
C VAL A 42 -6.02 1.23 16.96
N SER A 43 -4.95 0.44 17.14
CA SER A 43 -3.58 0.96 17.25
C SER A 43 -3.11 1.61 15.94
N VAL A 44 -3.32 0.96 14.80
CA VAL A 44 -2.96 1.49 13.47
C VAL A 44 -3.69 2.81 13.20
N GLN A 45 -5.01 2.85 13.42
CA GLN A 45 -5.80 4.07 13.24
C GLN A 45 -5.32 5.21 14.16
N ARG A 46 -4.96 4.89 15.41
CA ARG A 46 -4.43 5.88 16.36
C ARG A 46 -3.11 6.46 15.86
N VAL A 47 -2.16 5.60 15.48
CA VAL A 47 -0.85 6.00 14.95
C VAL A 47 -1.01 6.90 13.72
N VAL A 48 -1.82 6.50 12.75
CA VAL A 48 -2.01 7.28 11.52
C VAL A 48 -2.63 8.65 11.82
N ARG A 49 -3.67 8.71 12.65
CA ARG A 49 -4.30 9.97 13.03
C ARG A 49 -3.34 10.89 13.75
N GLU A 50 -2.51 10.35 14.64
CA GLU A 50 -1.52 11.12 15.37
C GLU A 50 -0.37 11.57 14.47
N ALA A 51 0.11 10.72 13.56
CA ALA A 51 1.11 11.07 12.56
C ALA A 51 0.62 12.22 11.65
N ILE A 52 -0.66 12.18 11.21
CA ILE A 52 -1.28 13.26 10.45
C ILE A 52 -1.35 14.55 11.30
N ALA A 53 -1.82 14.46 12.54
CA ALA A 53 -1.95 15.63 13.42
C ALA A 53 -0.61 16.28 13.74
N ARG A 54 0.47 15.51 13.83
CA ARG A 54 1.85 15.98 14.02
C ARG A 54 2.50 16.49 12.72
N GLY A 55 1.87 16.28 11.56
CA GLY A 55 2.43 16.63 10.25
C GLY A 55 3.59 15.75 9.79
N LEU A 56 3.72 14.54 10.35
CA LEU A 56 4.79 13.59 10.01
C LEU A 56 4.59 12.94 8.63
N VAL A 57 3.34 12.78 8.20
CA VAL A 57 3.00 12.10 6.94
C VAL A 57 2.41 13.08 5.93
N LYS A 58 2.72 12.88 4.66
CA LYS A 58 2.23 13.68 3.53
C LYS A 58 1.01 13.06 2.85
N SER A 59 0.91 11.73 2.88
CA SER A 59 -0.24 10.98 2.40
C SER A 59 -0.47 9.75 3.26
N ALA A 60 -1.71 9.29 3.29
CA ALA A 60 -2.11 8.02 3.89
C ALA A 60 -3.18 7.38 3.01
N HIS A 61 -3.08 6.06 2.80
CA HIS A 61 -4.02 5.26 2.00
C HIS A 61 -4.18 3.88 2.64
N ASP A 62 -5.40 3.45 2.84
CA ASP A 62 -5.67 2.10 3.34
C ASP A 62 -5.40 1.02 2.28
N CYS A 63 -5.04 -0.18 2.73
CA CYS A 63 -4.94 -1.35 1.87
C CYS A 63 -6.27 -2.11 1.96
N ALA A 64 -7.15 -1.88 0.98
CA ALA A 64 -8.45 -2.53 0.85
C ALA A 64 -8.42 -3.59 -0.28
N ASP A 65 -9.44 -3.62 -1.14
CA ASP A 65 -9.55 -4.52 -2.29
C ASP A 65 -8.33 -4.42 -3.20
N GLY A 66 -7.74 -5.56 -3.56
CA GLY A 66 -6.50 -5.64 -4.34
C GLY A 66 -5.22 -5.45 -3.52
N GLY A 67 -5.33 -5.27 -2.20
CA GLY A 67 -4.24 -5.26 -1.26
C GLY A 67 -3.24 -4.11 -1.44
N LEU A 68 -1.99 -4.37 -1.04
CA LEU A 68 -0.92 -3.37 -1.08
C LEU A 68 -0.61 -2.87 -2.50
N GLY A 69 -0.63 -3.78 -3.49
CA GLY A 69 -0.29 -3.44 -4.88
C GLY A 69 -1.23 -2.40 -5.47
N VAL A 70 -2.53 -2.54 -5.24
CA VAL A 70 -3.55 -1.58 -5.69
C VAL A 70 -3.43 -0.28 -4.91
N ALA A 71 -3.30 -0.31 -3.57
CA ALA A 71 -3.14 0.88 -2.75
C ALA A 71 -1.93 1.74 -3.16
N LEU A 72 -0.81 1.10 -3.52
CA LEU A 72 0.38 1.78 -4.05
C LEU A 72 0.12 2.43 -5.41
N ALA A 73 -0.53 1.71 -6.32
CA ALA A 73 -0.88 2.23 -7.64
C ALA A 73 -1.83 3.43 -7.52
N GLU A 74 -2.88 3.32 -6.73
CA GLU A 74 -3.85 4.39 -6.49
C GLU A 74 -3.20 5.63 -5.86
N SER A 75 -2.30 5.44 -4.89
CA SER A 75 -1.54 6.55 -4.29
C SER A 75 -0.73 7.32 -5.33
N CYS A 76 -0.12 6.62 -6.29
CA CYS A 76 0.63 7.23 -7.38
C CYS A 76 -0.29 7.93 -8.41
N ILE A 77 -1.45 7.32 -8.71
CA ILE A 77 -2.42 7.84 -9.69
C ILE A 77 -3.10 9.10 -9.17
N LYS A 78 -3.50 9.11 -7.89
CA LYS A 78 -4.15 10.28 -7.26
C LYS A 78 -3.26 11.53 -7.25
N ALA A 79 -1.95 11.38 -7.31
CA ALA A 79 -1.04 12.50 -7.49
C ALA A 79 -1.26 13.26 -8.82
N LYS A 80 -1.87 12.61 -9.84
CA LYS A 80 -2.24 13.23 -11.12
C LYS A 80 -3.29 14.33 -10.94
N GLU A 81 -4.17 14.21 -9.97
CA GLU A 81 -5.15 15.25 -9.63
C GLU A 81 -4.46 16.55 -9.16
N GLN A 82 -3.22 16.44 -8.67
CA GLN A 82 -2.35 17.54 -8.29
C GLN A 82 -1.41 17.99 -9.42
N GLY A 83 -1.63 17.51 -10.66
CA GLY A 83 -0.96 17.95 -11.87
C GLY A 83 0.18 17.06 -12.36
N ARG A 84 0.57 15.98 -11.68
CA ARG A 84 1.60 15.05 -12.17
C ARG A 84 1.42 13.64 -11.65
N LEU A 85 1.69 12.65 -12.50
CA LEU A 85 1.78 11.26 -12.12
C LEU A 85 3.12 11.03 -11.41
N LEU A 86 3.08 10.49 -10.19
CA LEU A 86 4.28 10.08 -9.45
C LEU A 86 4.51 8.58 -9.64
N GLY A 87 5.73 8.14 -9.38
CA GLY A 87 6.09 6.73 -9.37
C GLY A 87 6.58 6.28 -8.01
N LEU A 88 6.95 5.02 -7.94
CA LEU A 88 7.45 4.38 -6.73
C LEU A 88 8.55 3.39 -7.08
N GLU A 89 9.65 3.43 -6.35
CA GLU A 89 10.68 2.41 -6.35
C GLU A 89 10.61 1.62 -5.03
N LEU A 90 10.24 0.35 -5.13
CA LEU A 90 10.24 -0.57 -3.99
C LEU A 90 11.67 -1.07 -3.73
N SER A 91 12.09 -1.04 -2.47
CA SER A 91 13.41 -1.44 -2.00
C SER A 91 13.38 -2.55 -0.95
N VAL A 92 12.25 -3.25 -0.84
CA VAL A 92 12.13 -4.43 0.03
C VAL A 92 12.92 -5.61 -0.53
N GLY A 93 13.42 -6.48 0.35
CA GLY A 93 14.12 -7.69 -0.05
C GLY A 93 13.27 -8.61 -0.94
N ALA A 94 13.96 -9.48 -1.71
CA ALA A 94 13.29 -10.47 -2.55
C ALA A 94 12.32 -11.33 -1.72
N ARG A 95 11.14 -11.61 -2.28
CA ARG A 95 10.11 -12.46 -1.67
C ARG A 95 9.79 -13.60 -2.64
N ASP A 96 9.75 -14.82 -2.13
CA ASP A 96 9.46 -16.02 -2.94
C ASP A 96 8.12 -15.91 -3.68
N ARG A 97 7.14 -15.25 -3.05
CA ARG A 97 5.80 -15.02 -3.60
C ARG A 97 5.46 -13.53 -3.48
N ALA A 98 6.07 -12.74 -4.36
CA ALA A 98 5.85 -11.30 -4.45
C ALA A 98 4.38 -10.95 -4.72
N ASP A 99 3.69 -11.76 -5.53
CA ASP A 99 2.27 -11.63 -5.82
C ASP A 99 1.41 -11.74 -4.55
N LEU A 100 1.72 -12.68 -3.66
CA LEU A 100 0.97 -12.80 -2.41
C LEU A 100 1.21 -11.61 -1.48
N TRP A 101 2.44 -11.10 -1.42
CA TRP A 101 2.74 -9.92 -0.61
C TRP A 101 2.04 -8.65 -1.13
N LEU A 102 1.98 -8.49 -2.45
CA LEU A 102 1.33 -7.34 -3.08
C LEU A 102 -0.20 -7.40 -2.99
N PHE A 103 -0.78 -8.60 -3.15
CA PHE A 103 -2.23 -8.73 -3.38
C PHE A 103 -3.00 -9.46 -2.28
N SER A 104 -2.36 -9.85 -1.16
CA SER A 104 -3.09 -10.24 0.04
C SER A 104 -3.87 -9.06 0.60
N GLU A 105 -5.07 -9.32 1.07
CA GLU A 105 -5.98 -8.32 1.62
C GLU A 105 -6.03 -8.40 3.15
N SER A 106 -4.84 -8.42 3.78
CA SER A 106 -4.73 -8.38 5.24
C SER A 106 -5.34 -7.08 5.77
N PRO A 107 -6.21 -7.14 6.79
CA PRO A 107 -6.79 -5.95 7.39
C PRO A 107 -5.75 -5.14 8.18
N SER A 108 -6.16 -3.96 8.63
CA SER A 108 -5.35 -3.10 9.52
C SER A 108 -4.00 -2.70 8.91
N ARG A 109 -3.98 -2.38 7.61
CA ARG A 109 -2.80 -1.88 6.92
C ARG A 109 -3.07 -0.52 6.28
N ILE A 110 -2.13 0.41 6.48
CA ILE A 110 -2.17 1.74 5.86
C ILE A 110 -0.80 2.04 5.28
N VAL A 111 -0.77 2.46 4.01
CA VAL A 111 0.42 3.00 3.34
C VAL A 111 0.51 4.48 3.64
N VAL A 112 1.68 4.94 4.05
CA VAL A 112 1.95 6.37 4.25
C VAL A 112 3.19 6.80 3.48
N SER A 113 3.22 8.07 3.07
CA SER A 113 4.43 8.72 2.55
C SER A 113 4.88 9.84 3.47
N LEU A 114 6.20 9.99 3.64
CA LEU A 114 6.78 10.98 4.54
C LEU A 114 8.19 11.39 4.12
N ALA A 115 8.63 12.55 4.62
CA ALA A 115 10.00 13.02 4.42
C ALA A 115 11.00 12.16 5.20
N ALA A 116 12.24 12.07 4.70
CA ALA A 116 13.30 11.31 5.37
C ALA A 116 13.55 11.77 6.83
N GLY A 117 13.38 13.05 7.10
CA GLY A 117 13.56 13.61 8.44
C GLY A 117 12.53 13.16 9.46
N ASP A 118 11.36 12.70 9.02
CA ASP A 118 10.25 12.31 9.88
C ASP A 118 10.19 10.80 10.16
N MET A 119 11.05 10.00 9.49
CA MET A 119 11.09 8.55 9.61
C MET A 119 11.27 8.07 11.06
N ALA A 120 12.24 8.63 11.78
CA ALA A 120 12.53 8.23 13.15
C ALA A 120 11.35 8.56 14.10
N ALA A 121 10.69 9.69 13.92
CA ALA A 121 9.54 10.07 14.72
C ALA A 121 8.32 9.18 14.46
N LEU A 122 8.11 8.74 13.21
CA LEU A 122 7.04 7.80 12.89
C LEU A 122 7.35 6.40 13.45
N GLU A 123 8.60 5.93 13.36
CA GLU A 123 9.04 4.64 13.91
C GLU A 123 8.90 4.59 15.44
N GLU A 124 9.25 5.68 16.13
CA GLU A 124 9.03 5.82 17.57
C GLU A 124 7.55 5.72 17.93
N LEU A 125 6.69 6.44 17.21
CA LEU A 125 5.24 6.44 17.42
C LEU A 125 4.64 5.04 17.18
N THR A 126 5.07 4.32 16.12
CA THR A 126 4.62 2.96 15.87
C THR A 126 5.06 1.99 16.95
N THR A 127 6.28 2.13 17.44
CA THR A 127 6.83 1.32 18.55
C THR A 127 6.04 1.53 19.84
N GLU A 128 5.71 2.77 20.19
CA GLU A 128 4.92 3.10 21.36
C GLU A 128 3.55 2.41 21.37
N HIS A 129 2.94 2.28 20.20
CA HIS A 129 1.61 1.66 20.04
C HIS A 129 1.63 0.20 19.60
N GLY A 130 2.81 -0.41 19.47
CA GLY A 130 2.95 -1.81 19.05
C GLY A 130 2.47 -2.06 17.62
N VAL A 131 2.57 -1.06 16.73
CA VAL A 131 2.18 -1.17 15.32
C VAL A 131 3.37 -1.62 14.49
N PRO A 132 3.25 -2.69 13.68
CA PRO A 132 4.28 -3.06 12.72
C PRO A 132 4.58 -1.93 11.75
N PHE A 133 5.86 -1.73 11.45
CA PHE A 133 6.39 -0.68 10.58
C PHE A 133 7.32 -1.31 9.56
N GLU A 134 7.05 -1.12 8.28
CA GLU A 134 7.91 -1.60 7.19
C GLU A 134 8.16 -0.47 6.19
N ALA A 135 9.41 0.03 6.10
CA ALA A 135 9.81 0.93 5.04
C ALA A 135 9.96 0.13 3.74
N ILE A 136 9.17 0.45 2.71
CA ILE A 136 9.04 -0.37 1.51
C ILE A 136 9.63 0.26 0.25
N GLY A 137 9.93 1.56 0.26
CA GLY A 137 10.47 2.21 -0.93
C GLY A 137 10.45 3.73 -0.87
N ARG A 138 10.55 4.33 -2.05
CA ARG A 138 10.59 5.80 -2.21
C ARG A 138 9.75 6.26 -3.39
N VAL A 139 9.16 7.43 -3.23
CA VAL A 139 8.43 8.13 -4.28
C VAL A 139 9.41 8.67 -5.32
N THR A 140 9.16 8.40 -6.60
CA THR A 140 9.97 8.85 -7.74
C THR A 140 9.19 9.78 -8.66
N GLY A 141 9.91 10.51 -9.51
CA GLY A 141 9.31 11.34 -10.57
C GLY A 141 8.94 10.56 -11.83
N ALA A 142 9.33 9.30 -11.94
CA ALA A 142 8.96 8.43 -13.06
C ALA A 142 7.54 7.89 -12.85
N ALA A 143 6.68 7.96 -13.86
CA ALA A 143 5.30 7.44 -13.78
C ALA A 143 5.28 5.89 -13.87
N ARG A 144 5.98 5.22 -12.97
CA ARG A 144 6.17 3.77 -12.92
C ARG A 144 6.26 3.27 -11.48
N ILE A 145 5.86 2.02 -11.25
CA ILE A 145 6.20 1.29 -10.02
C ILE A 145 7.23 0.23 -10.38
N THR A 146 8.37 0.25 -9.70
CA THR A 146 9.47 -0.69 -9.94
C THR A 146 9.85 -1.43 -8.66
N TRP A 147 10.28 -2.69 -8.80
CA TRP A 147 10.83 -3.51 -7.73
C TRP A 147 11.89 -4.47 -8.28
N GLY A 148 13.10 -3.99 -8.45
CA GLY A 148 14.18 -4.75 -9.06
C GLY A 148 13.76 -5.41 -10.37
N GLU A 149 13.96 -6.73 -10.47
CA GLU A 149 13.49 -7.55 -11.61
C GLU A 149 12.07 -8.11 -11.44
N VAL A 150 11.45 -7.89 -10.26
CA VAL A 150 10.14 -8.46 -9.90
C VAL A 150 8.99 -7.73 -10.56
N LEU A 151 9.06 -6.40 -10.60
CA LEU A 151 8.00 -5.54 -11.10
C LEU A 151 8.58 -4.33 -11.84
N ASP A 152 8.06 -4.08 -13.04
CA ASP A 152 8.27 -2.84 -13.78
C ASP A 152 6.98 -2.47 -14.50
N GLY A 153 6.12 -1.72 -13.83
CA GLY A 153 4.78 -1.35 -14.26
C GLY A 153 4.65 0.13 -14.60
N ALA A 154 4.24 0.45 -15.83
CA ALA A 154 3.85 1.81 -16.21
C ALA A 154 2.48 2.16 -15.62
N LEU A 155 2.37 3.36 -15.01
CA LEU A 155 1.13 3.80 -14.37
C LEU A 155 0.13 4.45 -15.33
N GLY A 156 0.52 4.71 -16.58
CA GLY A 156 -0.38 5.35 -17.56
C GLY A 156 -1.64 4.53 -17.82
N GLU A 157 -1.47 3.25 -18.16
CA GLU A 157 -2.60 2.33 -18.39
C GLU A 157 -3.44 2.14 -17.12
N ALA A 158 -2.78 1.94 -15.97
CA ALA A 158 -3.48 1.78 -14.70
C ALA A 158 -4.34 3.02 -14.37
N ALA A 159 -3.84 4.23 -14.67
CA ALA A 159 -4.59 5.47 -14.48
C ALA A 159 -5.80 5.58 -15.43
N GLU A 160 -5.70 5.05 -16.65
CA GLU A 160 -6.82 5.00 -17.59
C GLU A 160 -7.89 4.02 -17.11
N TYR A 161 -7.49 2.82 -16.67
CA TYR A 161 -8.43 1.85 -16.08
C TYR A 161 -9.10 2.40 -14.82
N TYR A 162 -8.35 3.07 -13.96
CA TYR A 162 -8.90 3.69 -12.76
C TYR A 162 -9.94 4.77 -13.09
N ALA A 163 -9.67 5.61 -14.09
CA ALA A 163 -10.56 6.70 -14.48
C ALA A 163 -11.84 6.20 -15.18
N ASN A 164 -11.74 5.13 -15.97
CA ASN A 164 -12.81 4.68 -16.86
C ASN A 164 -13.44 3.34 -16.43
N GLY A 165 -13.01 2.77 -15.30
CA GLY A 165 -13.41 1.43 -14.86
C GLY A 165 -14.93 1.25 -14.69
N LEU A 166 -15.65 2.29 -14.26
CA LEU A 166 -17.10 2.25 -14.12
C LEU A 166 -17.83 2.36 -15.46
N GLU A 167 -17.26 3.02 -16.44
CA GLU A 167 -17.88 3.18 -17.79
C GLU A 167 -17.80 1.88 -18.59
N SER A 168 -16.82 1.01 -18.29
CA SER A 168 -16.65 -0.28 -18.98
C SER A 168 -17.61 -1.37 -18.51
N LEU A 169 -18.41 -1.11 -17.47
CA LEU A 169 -19.38 -2.05 -16.88
C LEU A 169 -20.82 -1.80 -17.37
N GLY A 170 -21.03 -0.82 -18.28
CA GLY A 170 -22.34 -0.44 -18.86
C GLY A 170 -22.68 -1.16 -20.15
#